data_723e28b14d861d47f3a3494038861384
#
_entry.id   723e28b14d861d47f3a3494038861384
#
_cell.length_a   1.000
_cell.length_b   1.000
_cell.length_c   1.000
_cell.angle_alpha   90.00
_cell.angle_beta   90.00
_cell.angle_gamma   90.00
#
_symmetry.space_group_name_H-M   'P 1'
#
loop_
_entity.id
_entity.type
_entity.pdbx_description
1 polymer ?
#
loop_
_entity_poly.entity_id
_entity_poly.type
_entity_poly.pdbx_seq_one_letter_code
_entity_poly.pdbx_strand_id
1 'polypeptide(L)'
;MQNLVDGLHHFQNHVFSSQRELFQRLAKGQQPVACFITCADSRIDPNLITNTEPGQLFIVRNVGNIVPPHGTSNNGEAAAIEFAVTGLGVKDIILCGHTGCSAMSGLVKPEGLAQMPGVRDWLRHADATQQIVRENYGHLQGEALLAAAAEENVLVQVEHMRTLPAVAARLARGKVVLHAWMYKIETGEMFEFDAASRQFVPFAAQQPASQA
;
A
#
# COMPACT_ATOMS: atom_id res chain seq x y z
N MET A 1 14.88 7.56 21.88
CA MET A 1 14.79 8.99 21.46
C MET A 1 16.15 9.51 21.00
N GLN A 2 17.26 9.30 21.72
CA GLN A 2 18.57 9.85 21.31
C GLN A 2 18.96 9.50 19.88
N ASN A 3 18.87 8.23 19.49
CA ASN A 3 19.17 7.79 18.10
C ASN A 3 18.39 8.52 17.02
N LEU A 4 17.13 8.93 17.29
CA LEU A 4 16.35 9.72 16.33
C LEU A 4 16.83 11.16 16.25
N VAL A 5 17.24 11.74 17.40
CA VAL A 5 17.81 13.10 17.44
C VAL A 5 19.14 13.13 16.69
N ASP A 6 19.99 12.13 16.91
CA ASP A 6 21.27 11.99 16.20
C ASP A 6 21.04 11.82 14.69
N GLY A 7 20.01 11.05 14.30
CA GLY A 7 19.56 10.91 12.91
C GLY A 7 19.11 12.23 12.28
N LEU A 8 18.37 13.07 13.01
CA LEU A 8 17.98 14.41 12.56
C LEU A 8 19.21 15.32 12.33
N HIS A 9 20.18 15.31 13.25
CA HIS A 9 21.41 16.07 13.08
C HIS A 9 22.22 15.56 11.88
N HIS A 10 22.30 14.24 11.70
CA HIS A 10 22.97 13.66 10.53
C HIS A 10 22.28 14.10 9.22
N PHE A 11 20.95 14.03 9.17
CA PHE A 11 20.17 14.48 8.02
C PHE A 11 20.46 15.95 7.69
N GLN A 12 20.36 16.84 8.68
CA GLN A 12 20.58 18.29 8.48
C GLN A 12 21.98 18.64 8.01
N ASN A 13 23.00 17.98 8.61
CA ASN A 13 24.40 18.34 8.37
C ASN A 13 25.01 17.66 7.14
N HIS A 14 24.49 16.48 6.73
CA HIS A 14 25.09 15.66 5.69
C HIS A 14 24.12 15.36 4.54
N VAL A 15 22.95 14.74 4.83
CA VAL A 15 22.05 14.29 3.77
C VAL A 15 21.40 15.47 3.03
N PHE A 16 20.83 16.42 3.78
CA PHE A 16 20.21 17.61 3.18
C PHE A 16 21.20 18.43 2.36
N SER A 17 22.42 18.60 2.85
CA SER A 17 23.45 19.38 2.15
C SER A 17 23.90 18.69 0.85
N SER A 18 24.03 17.35 0.84
CA SER A 18 24.39 16.59 -0.37
C SER A 18 23.25 16.51 -1.40
N GLN A 19 21.99 16.68 -0.96
CA GLN A 19 20.79 16.64 -1.81
C GLN A 19 20.08 18.00 -1.88
N ARG A 20 20.78 19.09 -1.65
CA ARG A 20 20.22 20.45 -1.55
C ARG A 20 19.35 20.81 -2.76
N GLU A 21 19.82 20.51 -3.96
CA GLU A 21 19.09 20.82 -5.21
C GLU A 21 17.76 20.07 -5.29
N LEU A 22 17.73 18.81 -4.88
CA LEU A 22 16.50 18.03 -4.79
C LEU A 22 15.50 18.72 -3.86
N PHE A 23 15.91 19.01 -2.62
CA PHE A 23 15.01 19.62 -1.63
C PHE A 23 14.57 21.04 -2.02
N GLN A 24 15.43 21.83 -2.67
CA GLN A 24 15.05 23.15 -3.21
C GLN A 24 13.99 23.03 -4.31
N ARG A 25 14.06 21.99 -5.15
CA ARG A 25 13.06 21.70 -6.18
C ARG A 25 11.74 21.24 -5.53
N LEU A 26 11.81 20.32 -4.55
CA LEU A 26 10.66 19.83 -3.84
C LEU A 26 9.93 20.90 -3.01
N ALA A 27 10.65 21.91 -2.50
CA ALA A 27 10.04 23.03 -1.79
C ALA A 27 9.11 23.89 -2.68
N LYS A 28 9.22 23.80 -4.00
CA LYS A 28 8.37 24.52 -4.96
C LYS A 28 7.11 23.74 -5.36
N GLY A 29 7.00 22.46 -5.01
CA GLY A 29 5.85 21.62 -5.32
C GLY A 29 6.23 20.14 -5.42
N GLN A 30 5.23 19.30 -5.70
CA GLN A 30 5.38 17.87 -5.85
C GLN A 30 4.72 17.37 -7.14
N GLN A 31 5.31 16.38 -7.76
CA GLN A 31 4.78 15.70 -8.94
C GLN A 31 5.07 14.19 -8.82
N PRO A 32 4.37 13.49 -7.92
CA PRO A 32 4.59 12.06 -7.72
C PRO A 32 4.20 11.28 -8.97
N VAL A 33 4.96 10.22 -9.24
CA VAL A 33 4.72 9.31 -10.38
C VAL A 33 3.59 8.33 -10.08
N ALA A 34 3.39 7.99 -8.81
CA ALA A 34 2.35 7.07 -8.36
C ALA A 34 1.80 7.45 -6.98
N CYS A 35 0.54 7.02 -6.71
CA CYS A 35 -0.01 6.94 -5.36
C CYS A 35 0.24 5.52 -4.84
N PHE A 36 0.98 5.39 -3.75
CA PHE A 36 1.35 4.11 -3.14
C PHE A 36 0.63 3.93 -1.81
N ILE A 37 -0.30 2.98 -1.76
CA ILE A 37 -1.12 2.69 -0.58
C ILE A 37 -0.61 1.40 0.04
N THR A 38 -0.21 1.43 1.31
CA THR A 38 0.35 0.25 1.98
C THR A 38 0.10 0.25 3.49
N CYS A 39 0.52 -0.82 4.14
CA CYS A 39 0.39 -0.97 5.58
C CYS A 39 1.27 0.03 6.34
N ALA A 40 0.81 0.43 7.54
CA ALA A 40 1.60 1.18 8.52
C ALA A 40 2.69 0.35 9.20
N ASP A 41 2.84 -0.92 8.85
CA ASP A 41 3.86 -1.83 9.41
C ASP A 41 5.25 -1.23 9.24
N SER A 42 5.99 -1.13 10.35
CA SER A 42 7.31 -0.46 10.39
C SER A 42 8.39 -1.13 9.55
N ARG A 43 8.16 -2.36 9.10
CA ARG A 43 9.07 -3.12 8.23
C ARG A 43 8.92 -2.74 6.75
N ILE A 44 7.90 -1.95 6.40
CA ILE A 44 7.63 -1.53 5.03
C ILE A 44 8.12 -0.11 4.82
N ASP A 45 9.02 0.08 3.89
CA ASP A 45 9.44 1.40 3.41
C ASP A 45 9.25 1.48 1.90
N PRO A 46 8.19 2.16 1.42
CA PRO A 46 7.89 2.24 -0.02
C PRO A 46 9.02 2.82 -0.85
N ASN A 47 9.72 3.84 -0.38
CA ASN A 47 10.81 4.44 -1.12
C ASN A 47 12.01 3.49 -1.26
N LEU A 48 12.34 2.76 -0.18
CA LEU A 48 13.40 1.75 -0.21
C LEU A 48 13.07 0.61 -1.19
N ILE A 49 11.83 0.07 -1.09
CA ILE A 49 11.39 -1.08 -1.90
C ILE A 49 11.36 -0.74 -3.39
N THR A 50 10.98 0.49 -3.74
CA THR A 50 10.85 0.94 -5.14
C THR A 50 12.07 1.70 -5.65
N ASN A 51 13.10 1.87 -4.82
CA ASN A 51 14.27 2.69 -5.12
C ASN A 51 13.90 4.09 -5.61
N THR A 52 12.95 4.75 -4.92
CA THR A 52 12.46 6.09 -5.27
C THR A 52 13.00 7.14 -4.31
N GLU A 53 13.19 8.35 -4.83
CA GLU A 53 13.57 9.52 -4.04
C GLU A 53 12.36 10.20 -3.37
N PRO A 54 12.57 11.03 -2.35
CA PRO A 54 11.53 11.89 -1.79
C PRO A 54 10.79 12.69 -2.89
N GLY A 55 9.45 12.72 -2.82
CA GLY A 55 8.59 13.40 -3.78
C GLY A 55 8.17 12.58 -5.00
N GLN A 56 8.75 11.40 -5.23
CA GLN A 56 8.37 10.54 -6.35
C GLN A 56 7.13 9.69 -6.07
N LEU A 57 6.85 9.38 -4.80
CA LEU A 57 5.62 8.69 -4.42
C LEU A 57 4.74 9.57 -3.54
N PHE A 58 3.44 9.52 -3.79
CA PHE A 58 2.42 10.00 -2.85
C PHE A 58 1.97 8.81 -2.00
N ILE A 59 2.44 8.76 -0.76
CA ILE A 59 2.31 7.58 0.09
C ILE A 59 1.14 7.73 1.05
N VAL A 60 0.24 6.74 1.06
CA VAL A 60 -0.85 6.58 2.03
C VAL A 60 -0.59 5.31 2.85
N ARG A 61 -0.59 5.44 4.18
CA ARG A 61 -0.33 4.31 5.08
C ARG A 61 -1.35 4.21 6.18
N ASN A 62 -1.88 3.00 6.39
CA ASN A 62 -2.79 2.70 7.49
C ASN A 62 -2.66 1.24 7.92
N VAL A 63 -3.32 0.85 9.00
CA VAL A 63 -3.31 -0.52 9.53
C VAL A 63 -4.00 -1.44 8.52
N GLY A 64 -3.23 -2.33 7.87
CA GLY A 64 -3.74 -3.33 6.93
C GLY A 64 -3.99 -2.82 5.50
N ASN A 65 -3.38 -1.71 5.09
CA ASN A 65 -3.55 -1.14 3.72
C ASN A 65 -5.01 -1.07 3.26
N ILE A 66 -5.92 -0.71 4.17
CA ILE A 66 -7.36 -0.70 3.95
C ILE A 66 -7.79 0.60 3.27
N VAL A 67 -8.67 0.49 2.29
CA VAL A 67 -9.38 1.59 1.64
C VAL A 67 -10.88 1.39 1.88
N PRO A 68 -11.51 2.13 2.80
CA PRO A 68 -12.95 2.03 3.00
C PRO A 68 -13.71 2.38 1.70
N PRO A 69 -14.76 1.62 1.33
CA PRO A 69 -15.53 1.91 0.14
C PRO A 69 -16.31 3.22 0.29
N HIS A 70 -16.66 3.84 -0.83
CA HIS A 70 -17.42 5.09 -0.84
C HIS A 70 -18.75 4.95 -0.08
N GLY A 71 -19.06 5.96 0.73
CA GLY A 71 -20.31 6.03 1.50
C GLY A 71 -20.25 5.45 2.91
N THR A 72 -19.15 4.81 3.32
CA THR A 72 -19.02 4.28 4.70
C THR A 72 -18.68 5.34 5.75
N SER A 73 -17.87 6.31 5.40
CA SER A 73 -17.55 7.51 6.20
C SER A 73 -16.65 8.44 5.39
N ASN A 74 -16.58 9.73 5.77
CA ASN A 74 -15.50 10.60 5.30
C ASN A 74 -14.23 10.20 6.03
N ASN A 75 -13.27 9.63 5.31
CA ASN A 75 -12.02 9.15 5.87
C ASN A 75 -10.81 9.78 5.16
N GLY A 76 -9.66 9.77 5.83
CA GLY A 76 -8.43 10.38 5.33
C GLY A 76 -7.89 9.70 4.08
N GLU A 77 -8.10 8.38 3.95
CA GLU A 77 -7.67 7.58 2.80
C GLU A 77 -8.38 8.03 1.52
N ALA A 78 -9.69 8.14 1.55
CA ALA A 78 -10.47 8.61 0.39
C ALA A 78 -10.07 10.04 -0.01
N ALA A 79 -9.88 10.94 0.96
CA ALA A 79 -9.44 12.30 0.70
C ALA A 79 -8.02 12.35 0.12
N ALA A 80 -7.09 11.53 0.63
CA ALA A 80 -5.73 11.45 0.12
C ALA A 80 -5.70 10.90 -1.32
N ILE A 81 -6.47 9.85 -1.61
CA ILE A 81 -6.59 9.27 -2.95
C ILE A 81 -7.21 10.28 -3.92
N GLU A 82 -8.28 10.98 -3.53
CA GLU A 82 -8.89 12.04 -4.35
C GLU A 82 -7.88 13.15 -4.65
N PHE A 83 -7.12 13.60 -3.65
CA PHE A 83 -6.08 14.61 -3.85
C PHE A 83 -4.98 14.12 -4.81
N ALA A 84 -4.50 12.87 -4.65
CA ALA A 84 -3.51 12.28 -5.55
C ALA A 84 -3.98 12.28 -7.01
N VAL A 85 -5.19 11.80 -7.28
CA VAL A 85 -5.68 11.66 -8.66
C VAL A 85 -6.25 12.95 -9.24
N THR A 86 -6.81 13.83 -8.40
CA THR A 86 -7.46 15.07 -8.86
C THR A 86 -6.55 16.29 -8.76
N GLY A 87 -5.88 16.43 -7.62
CA GLY A 87 -5.00 17.56 -7.34
C GLY A 87 -3.62 17.43 -7.98
N LEU A 88 -3.03 16.21 -7.89
CA LEU A 88 -1.67 15.95 -8.38
C LEU A 88 -1.64 15.27 -9.77
N GLY A 89 -2.77 14.77 -10.25
CA GLY A 89 -2.86 14.15 -11.58
C GLY A 89 -2.16 12.80 -11.70
N VAL A 90 -1.98 12.09 -10.59
CA VAL A 90 -1.39 10.75 -10.54
C VAL A 90 -2.22 9.79 -11.41
N LYS A 91 -1.54 8.96 -12.19
CA LYS A 91 -2.16 7.99 -13.10
C LYS A 91 -2.13 6.56 -12.57
N ASP A 92 -1.13 6.24 -11.78
CA ASP A 92 -0.92 4.89 -11.25
C ASP A 92 -1.21 4.87 -9.75
N ILE A 93 -2.15 4.04 -9.32
CA ILE A 93 -2.46 3.81 -7.91
C ILE A 93 -2.07 2.38 -7.59
N ILE A 94 -1.11 2.22 -6.70
CA ILE A 94 -0.59 0.93 -6.26
C ILE A 94 -1.15 0.63 -4.88
N LEU A 95 -1.86 -0.47 -4.74
CA LEU A 95 -2.21 -1.04 -3.44
C LEU A 95 -1.27 -2.20 -3.15
N CYS A 96 -0.43 -2.04 -2.14
CA CYS A 96 0.59 -3.00 -1.78
C CYS A 96 0.33 -3.61 -0.41
N GLY A 97 -0.01 -4.90 -0.39
CA GLY A 97 -0.04 -5.75 0.80
C GLY A 97 1.34 -6.34 1.09
N HIS A 98 1.46 -7.07 2.21
CA HIS A 98 2.71 -7.71 2.58
C HIS A 98 2.49 -8.98 3.40
N THR A 99 3.48 -9.88 3.39
CA THR A 99 3.49 -11.08 4.24
C THR A 99 3.59 -10.72 5.72
N GLY A 100 3.05 -11.60 6.58
CA GLY A 100 3.12 -11.43 8.04
C GLY A 100 2.41 -10.17 8.56
N CYS A 101 1.37 -9.69 7.87
CA CYS A 101 0.60 -8.52 8.28
C CYS A 101 -0.19 -8.79 9.57
N SER A 102 0.11 -8.04 10.63
CA SER A 102 -0.59 -8.18 11.92
C SER A 102 -2.07 -7.82 11.84
N ALA A 103 -2.45 -6.91 10.95
CA ALA A 103 -3.85 -6.57 10.72
C ALA A 103 -4.63 -7.77 10.15
N MET A 104 -4.05 -8.50 9.20
CA MET A 104 -4.65 -9.72 8.65
C MET A 104 -4.70 -10.84 9.67
N SER A 105 -3.69 -10.95 10.54
CA SER A 105 -3.76 -11.85 11.69
C SER A 105 -4.94 -11.53 12.61
N GLY A 106 -5.15 -10.25 12.93
CA GLY A 106 -6.30 -9.80 13.73
C GLY A 106 -7.64 -9.99 13.03
N LEU A 107 -7.69 -9.87 11.71
CA LEU A 107 -8.91 -10.11 10.91
C LEU A 107 -9.31 -11.58 10.96
N VAL A 108 -8.34 -12.50 10.83
CA VAL A 108 -8.57 -13.96 10.83
C VAL A 108 -8.81 -14.48 12.25
N LYS A 109 -8.17 -13.88 13.27
CA LYS A 109 -8.25 -14.27 14.68
C LYS A 109 -8.66 -13.08 15.55
N PRO A 110 -9.94 -12.65 15.52
CA PRO A 110 -10.42 -11.43 16.15
C PRO A 110 -10.32 -11.42 17.67
N GLU A 111 -10.18 -12.57 18.32
CA GLU A 111 -9.96 -12.69 19.77
C GLU A 111 -8.69 -11.94 20.23
N GLY A 112 -7.67 -11.83 19.38
CA GLY A 112 -6.46 -11.05 19.62
C GLY A 112 -6.69 -9.54 19.69
N LEU A 113 -7.85 -9.06 19.23
CA LEU A 113 -8.20 -7.63 19.19
C LEU A 113 -8.99 -7.14 20.40
N ALA A 114 -9.21 -7.98 21.41
CA ALA A 114 -10.05 -7.65 22.58
C ALA A 114 -9.61 -6.34 23.29
N GLN A 115 -8.30 -6.07 23.31
CA GLN A 115 -7.72 -4.87 23.94
C GLN A 115 -7.50 -3.71 22.95
N MET A 116 -7.92 -3.87 21.68
CA MET A 116 -7.71 -2.89 20.60
C MET A 116 -9.02 -2.56 19.89
N PRO A 117 -10.02 -1.96 20.57
CA PRO A 117 -11.34 -1.71 19.98
C PRO A 117 -11.27 -0.83 18.72
N GLY A 118 -10.40 0.17 18.67
CA GLY A 118 -10.22 1.01 17.49
C GLY A 118 -9.69 0.23 16.27
N VAL A 119 -8.76 -0.70 16.47
CA VAL A 119 -8.27 -1.59 15.39
C VAL A 119 -9.38 -2.54 14.94
N ARG A 120 -10.11 -3.12 15.88
CA ARG A 120 -11.25 -4.00 15.58
C ARG A 120 -12.31 -3.28 14.74
N ASP A 121 -12.69 -2.06 15.13
CA ASP A 121 -13.69 -1.28 14.40
C ASP A 121 -13.18 -0.85 13.02
N TRP A 122 -11.89 -0.53 12.89
CA TRP A 122 -11.23 -0.25 11.61
C TRP A 122 -11.24 -1.45 10.66
N LEU A 123 -10.92 -2.64 11.15
CA LEU A 123 -10.87 -3.87 10.35
C LEU A 123 -12.24 -4.30 9.80
N ARG A 124 -13.36 -3.74 10.28
CA ARG A 124 -14.68 -3.97 9.66
C ARG A 124 -14.74 -3.52 8.21
N HIS A 125 -13.89 -2.59 7.79
CA HIS A 125 -13.75 -2.25 6.37
C HIS A 125 -13.10 -3.37 5.53
N ALA A 126 -12.66 -4.46 6.17
CA ALA A 126 -12.17 -5.67 5.53
C ALA A 126 -13.08 -6.90 5.82
N ASP A 127 -14.32 -6.70 6.24
CA ASP A 127 -15.28 -7.80 6.52
C ASP A 127 -15.47 -8.69 5.30
N ALA A 128 -15.47 -8.14 4.08
CA ALA A 128 -15.54 -8.92 2.85
C ALA A 128 -14.32 -9.84 2.70
N THR A 129 -13.11 -9.36 3.00
CA THR A 129 -11.89 -10.19 3.04
C THR A 129 -12.05 -11.34 4.03
N GLN A 130 -12.52 -11.05 5.26
CA GLN A 130 -12.71 -12.06 6.28
C GLN A 130 -13.70 -13.16 5.81
N GLN A 131 -14.79 -12.77 5.19
CA GLN A 131 -15.79 -13.70 4.69
C GLN A 131 -15.22 -14.60 3.58
N ILE A 132 -14.52 -14.00 2.59
CA ILE A 132 -13.87 -14.74 1.49
C ILE A 132 -12.87 -15.74 2.05
N VAL A 133 -12.02 -15.31 2.98
CA VAL A 133 -11.00 -16.17 3.60
C VAL A 133 -11.65 -17.35 4.32
N ARG A 134 -12.71 -17.11 5.09
CA ARG A 134 -13.42 -18.15 5.82
C ARG A 134 -14.07 -19.18 4.90
N GLU A 135 -14.65 -18.74 3.79
CA GLU A 135 -15.37 -19.63 2.86
C GLU A 135 -14.43 -20.40 1.94
N ASN A 136 -13.40 -19.76 1.41
CA ASN A 136 -12.57 -20.34 0.37
C ASN A 136 -11.27 -20.96 0.90
N TYR A 137 -10.75 -20.46 2.05
CA TYR A 137 -9.43 -20.82 2.58
C TYR A 137 -9.50 -21.45 3.98
N GLY A 138 -10.68 -21.86 4.44
CA GLY A 138 -10.86 -22.51 5.76
C GLY A 138 -10.08 -23.81 5.97
N HIS A 139 -9.55 -24.39 4.89
CA HIS A 139 -8.67 -25.56 4.92
C HIS A 139 -7.20 -25.21 5.21
N LEU A 140 -6.81 -23.94 5.08
CA LEU A 140 -5.46 -23.47 5.38
C LEU A 140 -5.29 -23.10 6.85
N GLN A 141 -4.06 -23.12 7.33
CA GLN A 141 -3.70 -22.75 8.70
C GLN A 141 -2.36 -21.97 8.72
N GLY A 142 -2.08 -21.31 9.85
CA GLY A 142 -0.80 -20.64 10.07
C GLY A 142 -0.47 -19.59 9.02
N GLU A 143 0.77 -19.62 8.54
CA GLU A 143 1.28 -18.63 7.57
C GLU A 143 0.57 -18.69 6.23
N ALA A 144 0.18 -19.88 5.76
CA ALA A 144 -0.53 -20.03 4.49
C ALA A 144 -1.90 -19.32 4.52
N LEU A 145 -2.63 -19.42 5.63
CA LEU A 145 -3.90 -18.73 5.81
C LEU A 145 -3.70 -17.20 5.88
N LEU A 146 -2.66 -16.74 6.55
CA LEU A 146 -2.35 -15.31 6.64
C LEU A 146 -1.88 -14.73 5.30
N ALA A 147 -1.14 -15.49 4.50
CA ALA A 147 -0.75 -15.09 3.15
C ALA A 147 -1.99 -14.95 2.26
N ALA A 148 -2.88 -15.95 2.23
CA ALA A 148 -4.15 -15.87 1.51
C ALA A 148 -5.00 -14.67 1.96
N ALA A 149 -5.07 -14.41 3.27
CA ALA A 149 -5.81 -13.25 3.79
C ALA A 149 -5.20 -11.91 3.33
N ALA A 150 -3.87 -11.82 3.24
CA ALA A 150 -3.21 -10.61 2.77
C ALA A 150 -3.44 -10.38 1.26
N GLU A 151 -3.37 -11.43 0.45
CA GLU A 151 -3.64 -11.38 -0.98
C GLU A 151 -5.10 -11.01 -1.27
N GLU A 152 -6.06 -11.68 -0.64
CA GLU A 152 -7.48 -11.36 -0.77
C GLU A 152 -7.81 -9.94 -0.30
N ASN A 153 -7.17 -9.48 0.79
CA ASN A 153 -7.35 -8.11 1.24
C ASN A 153 -6.91 -7.10 0.17
N VAL A 154 -5.78 -7.31 -0.49
CA VAL A 154 -5.34 -6.44 -1.59
C VAL A 154 -6.43 -6.36 -2.67
N LEU A 155 -6.97 -7.49 -3.09
CA LEU A 155 -8.01 -7.53 -4.13
C LEU A 155 -9.29 -6.83 -3.71
N VAL A 156 -9.78 -7.09 -2.49
CA VAL A 156 -10.97 -6.43 -1.94
C VAL A 156 -10.77 -4.91 -1.86
N GLN A 157 -9.61 -4.44 -1.42
CA GLN A 157 -9.36 -3.01 -1.31
C GLN A 157 -9.19 -2.33 -2.68
N VAL A 158 -8.71 -3.04 -3.70
CA VAL A 158 -8.75 -2.56 -5.10
C VAL A 158 -10.19 -2.36 -5.56
N GLU A 159 -11.09 -3.30 -5.26
CA GLU A 159 -12.51 -3.12 -5.59
C GLU A 159 -13.14 -1.95 -4.79
N HIS A 160 -12.77 -1.76 -3.53
CA HIS A 160 -13.20 -0.58 -2.77
C HIS A 160 -12.73 0.73 -3.42
N MET A 161 -11.50 0.82 -3.90
CA MET A 161 -11.00 2.00 -4.62
C MET A 161 -11.85 2.32 -5.87
N ARG A 162 -12.37 1.30 -6.57
CA ARG A 162 -13.25 1.49 -7.73
C ARG A 162 -14.56 2.19 -7.38
N THR A 163 -14.99 2.12 -6.11
CA THR A 163 -16.20 2.79 -5.64
C THR A 163 -15.97 4.29 -5.39
N LEU A 164 -14.74 4.74 -5.19
CA LEU A 164 -14.44 6.15 -4.94
C LEU A 164 -14.73 7.00 -6.18
N PRO A 165 -15.55 8.06 -6.11
CA PRO A 165 -16.01 8.81 -7.28
C PRO A 165 -14.88 9.37 -8.13
N ALA A 166 -13.82 9.90 -7.51
CA ALA A 166 -12.66 10.44 -8.21
C ALA A 166 -11.88 9.37 -8.99
N VAL A 167 -11.78 8.16 -8.46
CA VAL A 167 -11.14 7.00 -9.11
C VAL A 167 -12.03 6.45 -10.21
N ALA A 168 -13.31 6.17 -9.91
CA ALA A 168 -14.30 5.62 -10.86
C ALA A 168 -14.39 6.46 -12.13
N ALA A 169 -14.51 7.78 -11.98
CA ALA A 169 -14.59 8.70 -13.11
C ALA A 169 -13.35 8.69 -14.01
N ARG A 170 -12.18 8.42 -13.46
CA ARG A 170 -10.90 8.36 -14.19
C ARG A 170 -10.64 7.00 -14.80
N LEU A 171 -11.01 5.92 -14.11
CA LEU A 171 -10.99 4.56 -14.66
C LEU A 171 -11.85 4.46 -15.92
N ALA A 172 -13.07 5.01 -15.88
CA ALA A 172 -13.99 5.03 -17.05
C ALA A 172 -13.40 5.76 -18.27
N ARG A 173 -12.41 6.62 -18.08
CA ARG A 173 -11.73 7.38 -19.14
C ARG A 173 -10.34 6.84 -19.47
N GLY A 174 -9.90 5.73 -18.87
CA GLY A 174 -8.55 5.21 -19.02
C GLY A 174 -7.45 6.17 -18.50
N LYS A 175 -7.78 7.03 -17.54
CA LYS A 175 -6.89 8.07 -17.00
C LYS A 175 -6.15 7.63 -15.73
N VAL A 176 -6.56 6.51 -15.14
CA VAL A 176 -5.96 5.90 -13.94
C VAL A 176 -5.88 4.40 -14.15
N VAL A 177 -4.81 3.80 -13.65
CA VAL A 177 -4.61 2.36 -13.57
C VAL A 177 -4.49 1.98 -12.09
N LEU A 178 -5.12 0.87 -11.70
CA LEU A 178 -4.99 0.29 -10.36
C LEU A 178 -4.09 -0.93 -10.44
N HIS A 179 -3.10 -0.98 -9.56
CA HIS A 179 -2.16 -2.07 -9.42
C HIS A 179 -2.37 -2.75 -8.07
N ALA A 180 -2.38 -4.06 -8.05
CA ALA A 180 -2.48 -4.90 -6.86
C ALA A 180 -1.14 -5.62 -6.64
N TRP A 181 -0.38 -5.20 -5.61
CA TRP A 181 0.95 -5.73 -5.34
C TRP A 181 1.02 -6.45 -4.01
N MET A 182 1.91 -7.45 -3.91
CA MET A 182 2.24 -8.16 -2.68
C MET A 182 3.74 -8.17 -2.47
N TYR A 183 4.16 -7.72 -1.30
CA TYR A 183 5.56 -7.71 -0.87
C TYR A 183 5.85 -8.84 0.10
N LYS A 184 6.81 -9.69 -0.22
CA LYS A 184 7.33 -10.72 0.69
C LYS A 184 8.50 -10.16 1.48
N ILE A 185 8.27 -9.86 2.77
CA ILE A 185 9.30 -9.25 3.64
C ILE A 185 10.51 -10.17 3.78
N GLU A 186 10.28 -11.47 3.88
CA GLU A 186 11.31 -12.48 4.13
C GLU A 186 12.28 -12.71 2.96
N THR A 187 11.86 -12.40 1.73
CA THR A 187 12.68 -12.62 0.52
C THR A 187 13.00 -11.34 -0.24
N GLY A 188 12.30 -10.24 0.06
CA GLY A 188 12.39 -9.00 -0.70
C GLY A 188 11.68 -9.04 -2.07
N GLU A 189 10.98 -10.14 -2.37
CA GLU A 189 10.28 -10.30 -3.65
C GLU A 189 8.99 -9.48 -3.69
N MET A 190 8.70 -8.97 -4.88
CA MET A 190 7.45 -8.27 -5.19
C MET A 190 6.65 -9.06 -6.21
N PHE A 191 5.35 -9.12 -6.00
CA PHE A 191 4.38 -9.78 -6.86
C PHE A 191 3.31 -8.79 -7.32
N GLU A 192 2.83 -8.97 -8.53
CA GLU A 192 1.68 -8.24 -9.07
C GLU A 192 0.55 -9.22 -9.41
N PHE A 193 -0.69 -8.79 -9.19
CA PHE A 193 -1.85 -9.61 -9.54
C PHE A 193 -2.04 -9.64 -11.05
N ASP A 194 -1.95 -10.83 -11.63
CA ASP A 194 -2.27 -11.09 -13.03
C ASP A 194 -3.74 -11.49 -13.17
N ALA A 195 -4.52 -10.65 -13.83
CA ALA A 195 -5.95 -10.89 -14.04
C ALA A 195 -6.25 -12.10 -14.95
N ALA A 196 -5.32 -12.52 -15.82
CA ALA A 196 -5.50 -13.64 -16.72
C ALA A 196 -5.38 -14.98 -15.98
N SER A 197 -4.37 -15.14 -15.15
CA SER A 197 -4.19 -16.33 -14.30
C SER A 197 -4.97 -16.24 -12.97
N ARG A 198 -5.41 -15.05 -12.58
CA ARG A 198 -6.03 -14.73 -11.28
C ARG A 198 -5.12 -15.08 -10.11
N GLN A 199 -3.84 -14.84 -10.26
CA GLN A 199 -2.81 -15.11 -9.25
C GLN A 199 -1.85 -13.93 -9.10
N PHE A 200 -1.22 -13.84 -7.93
CA PHE A 200 -0.07 -12.97 -7.75
C PHE A 200 1.16 -13.65 -8.35
N VAL A 201 1.73 -13.02 -9.38
CA VAL A 201 2.93 -13.51 -10.08
C VAL A 201 4.13 -12.61 -9.77
N PRO A 202 5.35 -13.16 -9.68
CA PRO A 202 6.54 -12.34 -9.48
C PRO A 202 6.67 -11.31 -10.60
N PHE A 203 7.12 -10.10 -10.28
CA PHE A 203 7.59 -9.19 -11.32
C PHE A 203 8.68 -9.90 -12.12
N ALA A 204 8.52 -9.94 -13.43
CA ALA A 204 9.54 -10.53 -14.30
C ALA A 204 10.86 -9.78 -14.08
N ALA A 205 11.93 -10.52 -13.76
CA ALA A 205 13.24 -9.93 -13.69
C ALA A 205 13.55 -9.29 -15.06
N GLN A 206 13.68 -7.98 -15.09
CA GLN A 206 14.18 -7.30 -16.28
C GLN A 206 15.61 -7.82 -16.50
N GLN A 207 15.84 -8.50 -17.61
CA GLN A 207 17.19 -8.79 -18.02
C GLN A 207 17.94 -7.44 -18.10
N PRO A 208 19.12 -7.30 -17.46
CA PRO A 208 19.89 -6.09 -17.59
C PRO A 208 20.10 -5.85 -19.10
N ALA A 209 19.73 -4.64 -19.55
CA ALA A 209 19.96 -4.26 -20.94
C ALA A 209 21.41 -4.58 -21.27
N SER A 210 21.63 -5.49 -22.23
CA SER A 210 22.97 -5.80 -22.73
C SER A 210 23.58 -4.48 -23.17
N GLN A 211 24.62 -4.04 -22.46
CA GLN A 211 25.43 -2.90 -22.91
C GLN A 211 26.05 -3.32 -24.25
N ALA A 212 25.49 -2.80 -25.35
CA ALA A 212 26.04 -2.88 -26.67
C ALA A 212 26.92 -1.66 -26.93
#